data_f4730991f3fbe76802cf22f59a9664ca
#
_entry.id   f4730991f3fbe76802cf22f59a9664ca
#
_cell.length_a   1.000
_cell.length_b   1.000
_cell.length_c   1.000
_cell.angle_alpha   90.00
_cell.angle_beta   90.00
_cell.angle_gamma   90.00
#
_symmetry.space_group_name_H-M   'P 1'
#
loop_
_entity.id
_entity.type
_entity.pdbx_description
1 polymer ?
#
loop_
_entity_poly.entity_id
_entity_poly.type
_entity_poly.pdbx_seq_one_letter_code
_entity_poly.pdbx_strand_id
1 'polypeptide(L)'
;MAERKELYEKAVQDDEIAKQKLMEVYLRDVAELAKEMYSPDVFLGDLIQEGNLGLVFGVEMLTDTDSAHEMIMDQVRQSMQLLLEEQKELQGRDKKMIEKVQMLDEAIKSLTEELGRKISIDELAIHLGMEMEEIEDILKLTGDEAEEE
;
A
#
# COMPACT_ATOMS: atom_id res chain seq x y z
N MET A 1 3.03 -30.36 -17.52
CA MET A 1 2.59 -30.99 -16.35
C MET A 1 1.15 -31.46 -16.48
N ALA A 2 1.01 -32.75 -16.69
CA ALA A 2 -0.27 -33.37 -16.99
C ALA A 2 -1.32 -33.19 -15.88
N GLU A 3 -0.89 -33.19 -14.61
CA GLU A 3 -1.77 -33.03 -13.46
C GLU A 3 -2.44 -31.66 -13.41
N ARG A 4 -1.70 -30.59 -13.69
CA ARG A 4 -2.26 -29.24 -13.71
C ARG A 4 -3.27 -29.06 -14.84
N LYS A 5 -2.95 -29.61 -16.01
CA LYS A 5 -3.82 -29.51 -17.18
C LYS A 5 -5.21 -30.13 -16.89
N GLU A 6 -5.25 -31.29 -16.27
CA GLU A 6 -6.50 -31.93 -15.89
C GLU A 6 -7.30 -31.09 -14.89
N LEU A 7 -6.60 -30.49 -13.92
CA LEU A 7 -7.22 -29.60 -12.95
C LEU A 7 -7.78 -28.33 -13.62
N TYR A 8 -7.05 -27.75 -14.59
CA TYR A 8 -7.57 -26.60 -15.34
C TYR A 8 -8.85 -26.94 -16.08
N GLU A 9 -8.88 -28.09 -16.74
CA GLU A 9 -10.07 -28.53 -17.49
C GLU A 9 -11.28 -28.63 -16.59
N LYS A 10 -11.13 -29.21 -15.41
CA LYS A 10 -12.21 -29.34 -14.43
C LYS A 10 -12.59 -28.00 -13.80
N ALA A 11 -11.60 -27.15 -13.49
CA ALA A 11 -11.85 -25.83 -12.90
C ALA A 11 -12.62 -24.92 -13.86
N VAL A 12 -12.33 -24.98 -15.14
CA VAL A 12 -13.06 -24.24 -16.19
C VAL A 12 -14.53 -24.65 -16.19
N GLN A 13 -14.82 -25.88 -15.85
CA GLN A 13 -16.21 -26.41 -15.72
C GLN A 13 -16.82 -26.16 -14.34
N ASP A 14 -16.19 -25.32 -13.55
CA ASP A 14 -16.66 -24.91 -12.22
C ASP A 14 -16.66 -26.04 -11.16
N ASP A 15 -15.73 -26.99 -11.30
CA ASP A 15 -15.53 -28.06 -10.31
C ASP A 15 -14.78 -27.49 -9.09
N GLU A 16 -15.50 -27.38 -7.97
CA GLU A 16 -14.96 -26.80 -6.73
C GLU A 16 -13.76 -27.57 -6.15
N ILE A 17 -13.79 -28.91 -6.28
CA ILE A 17 -12.70 -29.74 -5.79
C ILE A 17 -11.42 -29.48 -6.59
N ALA A 18 -11.56 -29.35 -7.92
CA ALA A 18 -10.43 -29.04 -8.80
C ALA A 18 -9.86 -27.65 -8.50
N LYS A 19 -10.72 -26.67 -8.24
CA LYS A 19 -10.30 -25.31 -7.87
C LYS A 19 -9.49 -25.31 -6.58
N GLN A 20 -9.95 -26.03 -5.56
CA GLN A 20 -9.23 -26.17 -4.29
C GLN A 20 -7.86 -26.80 -4.47
N LYS A 21 -7.80 -27.86 -5.28
CA LYS A 21 -6.53 -28.53 -5.59
C LYS A 21 -5.56 -27.61 -6.34
N LEU A 22 -6.07 -26.80 -7.27
CA LEU A 22 -5.23 -25.81 -7.96
C LEU A 22 -4.67 -24.79 -6.98
N MET A 23 -5.48 -24.29 -6.05
CA MET A 23 -5.01 -23.36 -5.03
C MET A 23 -3.88 -23.97 -4.22
N GLU A 24 -4.00 -25.23 -3.81
CA GLU A 24 -2.94 -25.93 -3.07
C GLU A 24 -1.66 -26.07 -3.90
N VAL A 25 -1.79 -26.45 -5.16
CA VAL A 25 -0.65 -26.65 -6.08
C VAL A 25 0.11 -25.33 -6.29
N TYR A 26 -0.58 -24.21 -6.34
CA TYR A 26 0.01 -22.90 -6.59
C TYR A 26 0.59 -22.18 -5.37
N LEU A 27 0.34 -22.69 -4.15
CA LEU A 27 0.85 -22.02 -2.93
C LEU A 27 2.35 -21.81 -2.96
N ARG A 28 3.09 -22.77 -3.47
CA ARG A 28 4.56 -22.68 -3.60
C ARG A 28 4.95 -21.61 -4.61
N ASP A 29 4.27 -21.57 -5.76
CA ASP A 29 4.54 -20.58 -6.80
C ASP A 29 4.27 -19.17 -6.29
N VAL A 30 3.22 -18.99 -5.50
CA VAL A 30 2.90 -17.71 -4.87
C VAL A 30 4.01 -17.28 -3.91
N ALA A 31 4.47 -18.19 -3.07
CA ALA A 31 5.56 -17.91 -2.12
C ALA A 31 6.86 -17.54 -2.84
N GLU A 32 7.19 -18.24 -3.91
CA GLU A 32 8.39 -17.95 -4.71
C GLU A 32 8.29 -16.59 -5.38
N LEU A 33 7.14 -16.25 -5.96
CA LEU A 33 6.93 -14.94 -6.58
C LEU A 33 7.01 -13.82 -5.54
N ALA A 34 6.45 -14.03 -4.35
CA ALA A 34 6.53 -13.06 -3.27
C ALA A 34 7.98 -12.76 -2.88
N LYS A 35 8.84 -13.77 -2.85
CA LYS A 35 10.26 -13.59 -2.56
C LYS A 35 10.96 -12.78 -3.65
N GLU A 36 10.60 -12.98 -4.90
CA GLU A 36 11.15 -12.22 -6.03
C GLU A 36 10.73 -10.76 -6.00
N MET A 37 9.47 -10.49 -5.62
CA MET A 37 8.89 -9.15 -5.59
C MET A 37 9.12 -8.43 -4.25
N TYR A 38 9.72 -9.10 -3.29
CA TYR A 38 9.90 -8.61 -1.93
C TYR A 38 10.57 -7.24 -1.87
N SER A 39 10.02 -6.38 -1.01
CA SER A 39 10.56 -5.07 -0.70
C SER A 39 10.63 -4.93 0.83
N PRO A 40 11.66 -4.28 1.39
CA PRO A 40 11.77 -4.08 2.85
C PRO A 40 10.59 -3.32 3.46
N ASP A 41 9.81 -2.65 2.64
CA ASP A 41 8.68 -1.82 3.08
C ASP A 41 7.43 -2.63 3.44
N VAL A 42 7.42 -3.92 3.10
CA VAL A 42 6.26 -4.80 3.28
C VAL A 42 6.74 -6.11 3.93
N PHE A 43 5.96 -6.65 4.86
CA PHE A 43 6.24 -7.97 5.40
C PHE A 43 6.01 -9.03 4.33
N LEU A 44 6.95 -9.96 4.21
CA LEU A 44 6.85 -11.05 3.24
C LEU A 44 5.55 -11.84 3.42
N GLY A 45 5.15 -12.10 4.67
CA GLY A 45 3.90 -12.80 4.97
C GLY A 45 2.66 -12.09 4.43
N ASP A 46 2.63 -10.77 4.50
CA ASP A 46 1.51 -9.97 3.96
C ASP A 46 1.49 -10.05 2.43
N LEU A 47 2.66 -10.03 1.80
CA LEU A 47 2.78 -10.14 0.35
C LEU A 47 2.30 -11.51 -0.12
N ILE A 48 2.66 -12.58 0.58
CA ILE A 48 2.19 -13.94 0.30
C ILE A 48 0.67 -14.02 0.46
N GLN A 49 0.13 -13.42 1.50
CA GLN A 49 -1.32 -13.41 1.76
C GLN A 49 -2.07 -12.71 0.62
N GLU A 50 -1.59 -11.56 0.17
CA GLU A 50 -2.18 -10.86 -0.98
C GLU A 50 -2.06 -11.69 -2.26
N GLY A 51 -0.93 -12.34 -2.45
CA GLY A 51 -0.74 -13.25 -3.59
C GLY A 51 -1.73 -14.40 -3.55
N ASN A 52 -2.01 -14.96 -2.38
CA ASN A 52 -2.98 -16.02 -2.22
C ASN A 52 -4.42 -15.55 -2.55
N LEU A 53 -4.75 -14.31 -2.22
CA LEU A 53 -6.04 -13.72 -2.63
C LEU A 53 -6.12 -13.60 -4.15
N GLY A 54 -5.04 -13.15 -4.79
CA GLY A 54 -4.94 -13.13 -6.24
C GLY A 54 -5.06 -14.50 -6.88
N LEU A 55 -4.52 -15.52 -6.21
CA LEU A 55 -4.64 -16.91 -6.63
C LEU A 55 -6.11 -17.36 -6.65
N VAL A 56 -6.85 -17.06 -5.60
CA VAL A 56 -8.29 -17.37 -5.53
C VAL A 56 -9.03 -16.73 -6.69
N PHE A 57 -8.80 -15.44 -6.94
CA PHE A 57 -9.41 -14.73 -8.07
C PHE A 57 -9.03 -15.34 -9.40
N GLY A 58 -7.75 -15.65 -9.60
CA GLY A 58 -7.27 -16.23 -10.85
C GLY A 58 -7.90 -17.58 -11.15
N VAL A 59 -8.05 -18.43 -10.13
CA VAL A 59 -8.68 -19.75 -10.27
C VAL A 59 -10.17 -19.60 -10.57
N GLU A 60 -10.85 -18.68 -9.87
CA GLU A 60 -12.30 -18.44 -10.07
C GLU A 60 -12.61 -17.86 -11.46
N MET A 61 -11.69 -17.11 -12.04
CA MET A 61 -11.89 -16.44 -13.32
C MET A 61 -11.47 -17.28 -14.53
N LEU A 62 -11.05 -18.54 -14.35
CA LEU A 62 -10.59 -19.38 -15.43
C LEU A 62 -11.70 -19.64 -16.47
N THR A 63 -11.41 -19.33 -17.73
CA THR A 63 -12.30 -19.56 -18.85
C THR A 63 -11.68 -20.45 -19.92
N ASP A 64 -10.36 -20.65 -19.88
CA ASP A 64 -9.60 -21.35 -20.89
C ASP A 64 -8.46 -22.13 -20.23
N THR A 65 -8.24 -23.35 -20.70
CA THR A 65 -7.19 -24.25 -20.21
C THR A 65 -5.81 -23.81 -20.68
N ASP A 66 -5.68 -23.36 -21.92
CA ASP A 66 -4.38 -23.03 -22.51
C ASP A 66 -3.72 -21.82 -21.88
N SER A 67 -4.51 -20.82 -21.49
CA SER A 67 -4.01 -19.60 -20.86
C SER A 67 -4.13 -19.61 -19.32
N ALA A 68 -4.52 -20.74 -18.73
CA ALA A 68 -4.84 -20.85 -17.29
C ALA A 68 -3.69 -20.44 -16.40
N HIS A 69 -2.49 -20.95 -16.66
CA HIS A 69 -1.31 -20.65 -15.84
C HIS A 69 -0.99 -19.15 -15.86
N GLU A 70 -0.99 -18.54 -17.04
CA GLU A 70 -0.71 -17.11 -17.19
C GLU A 70 -1.78 -16.27 -16.49
N MET A 71 -3.05 -16.61 -16.63
CA MET A 71 -4.14 -15.89 -15.97
C MET A 71 -4.00 -15.95 -14.44
N ILE A 72 -3.71 -17.13 -13.91
CA ILE A 72 -3.56 -17.30 -12.46
C ILE A 72 -2.37 -16.49 -11.97
N MET A 73 -1.20 -16.62 -12.59
CA MET A 73 0.01 -15.93 -12.16
C MET A 73 -0.08 -14.42 -12.35
N ASP A 74 -0.76 -13.95 -13.39
CA ASP A 74 -1.00 -12.52 -13.58
C ASP A 74 -1.85 -11.94 -12.47
N GLN A 75 -2.90 -12.63 -12.03
CA GLN A 75 -3.72 -12.19 -10.91
C GLN A 75 -2.94 -12.18 -9.60
N VAL A 76 -2.11 -13.18 -9.37
CA VAL A 76 -1.23 -13.22 -8.20
C VAL A 76 -0.28 -12.02 -8.21
N ARG A 77 0.38 -11.78 -9.33
CA ARG A 77 1.33 -10.67 -9.48
C ARG A 77 0.64 -9.31 -9.30
N GLN A 78 -0.52 -9.12 -9.92
CA GLN A 78 -1.27 -7.86 -9.79
C GLN A 78 -1.65 -7.57 -8.33
N SER A 79 -2.11 -8.58 -7.59
CA SER A 79 -2.47 -8.41 -6.19
C SER A 79 -1.27 -7.99 -5.35
N MET A 80 -0.10 -8.60 -5.59
CA MET A 80 1.14 -8.24 -4.90
C MET A 80 1.60 -6.83 -5.28
N GLN A 81 1.52 -6.47 -6.55
CA GLN A 81 1.92 -5.14 -7.03
C GLN A 81 1.06 -4.04 -6.40
N LEU A 82 -0.25 -4.27 -6.27
CA LEU A 82 -1.15 -3.31 -5.63
C LEU A 82 -0.75 -3.07 -4.17
N LEU A 83 -0.42 -4.12 -3.43
CA LEU A 83 0.05 -3.97 -2.05
C LEU A 83 1.34 -3.15 -1.99
N LEU A 84 2.30 -3.46 -2.86
CA LEU A 84 3.58 -2.74 -2.91
C LEU A 84 3.39 -1.26 -3.25
N GLU A 85 2.52 -0.95 -4.19
CA GLU A 85 2.20 0.43 -4.58
C GLU A 85 1.52 1.19 -3.45
N GLU A 86 0.56 0.58 -2.76
CA GLU A 86 -0.11 1.17 -1.60
C GLU A 86 0.88 1.52 -0.50
N GLN A 87 1.83 0.63 -0.22
CA GLN A 87 2.85 0.87 0.80
C GLN A 87 3.78 2.02 0.42
N LYS A 88 4.17 2.12 -0.85
CA LYS A 88 4.98 3.24 -1.34
C LYS A 88 4.24 4.57 -1.20
N GLU A 89 2.96 4.60 -1.51
CA GLU A 89 2.14 5.81 -1.37
C GLU A 89 2.03 6.23 0.10
N LEU A 90 1.80 5.27 1.00
CA LEU A 90 1.71 5.56 2.43
C LEU A 90 3.03 6.12 2.96
N GLN A 91 4.16 5.55 2.58
CA GLN A 91 5.47 6.05 2.97
C GLN A 91 5.74 7.44 2.41
N GLY A 92 5.35 7.68 1.16
CA GLY A 92 5.47 8.99 0.54
C GLY A 92 4.67 10.05 1.29
N ARG A 93 3.46 9.71 1.73
CA ARG A 93 2.61 10.60 2.53
C ARG A 93 3.22 10.87 3.90
N ASP A 94 3.70 9.84 4.57
CA ASP A 94 4.35 9.96 5.87
C ASP A 94 5.59 10.84 5.80
N LYS A 95 6.41 10.64 4.77
CA LYS A 95 7.61 11.45 4.53
C LYS A 95 7.24 12.92 4.30
N LYS A 96 6.23 13.19 3.48
CA LYS A 96 5.75 14.56 3.23
C LYS A 96 5.22 15.20 4.50
N MET A 97 4.51 14.42 5.33
CA MET A 97 3.99 14.91 6.60
C MET A 97 5.12 15.29 7.54
N ILE A 98 6.15 14.46 7.65
CA ILE A 98 7.34 14.74 8.48
C ILE A 98 8.02 16.01 8.00
N GLU A 99 8.21 16.17 6.69
CA GLU A 99 8.81 17.38 6.10
C GLU A 99 7.98 18.63 6.44
N LYS A 100 6.66 18.55 6.35
CA LYS A 100 5.76 19.67 6.71
C LYS A 100 5.84 20.01 8.19
N VAL A 101 5.89 19.00 9.06
CA VAL A 101 6.04 19.22 10.51
C VAL A 101 7.36 19.92 10.81
N GLN A 102 8.44 19.49 10.20
CA GLN A 102 9.76 20.11 10.37
C GLN A 102 9.78 21.55 9.89
N MET A 103 9.20 21.79 8.72
CA MET A 103 9.13 23.14 8.15
C MET A 103 8.33 24.09 9.06
N LEU A 104 7.20 23.60 9.59
CA LEU A 104 6.36 24.36 10.50
C LEU A 104 7.10 24.68 11.81
N ASP A 105 7.78 23.69 12.38
CA ASP A 105 8.53 23.83 13.62
C ASP A 105 9.67 24.85 13.49
N GLU A 106 10.42 24.80 12.40
CA GLU A 106 11.48 25.77 12.10
C GLU A 106 10.93 27.20 11.92
N ALA A 107 9.80 27.31 11.23
CA ALA A 107 9.16 28.61 11.02
C ALA A 107 8.68 29.23 12.34
N ILE A 108 8.09 28.41 13.22
CA ILE A 108 7.64 28.88 14.54
C ILE A 108 8.83 29.39 15.34
N LYS A 109 9.93 28.62 15.41
CA LYS A 109 11.13 29.03 16.14
C LYS A 109 11.75 30.31 15.60
N SER A 110 11.91 30.36 14.27
CA SER A 110 12.53 31.51 13.60
C SER A 110 11.72 32.80 13.79
N LEU A 111 10.40 32.74 13.58
CA LEU A 111 9.53 33.90 13.72
C LEU A 111 9.38 34.33 15.19
N THR A 112 9.33 33.38 16.12
CA THR A 112 9.26 33.66 17.54
C THR A 112 10.51 34.41 18.01
N GLU A 113 11.69 34.02 17.55
CA GLU A 113 12.95 34.72 17.86
C GLU A 113 12.97 36.11 17.25
N GLU A 114 12.59 36.22 15.98
CA GLU A 114 12.60 37.50 15.25
C GLU A 114 11.64 38.53 15.84
N LEU A 115 10.43 38.10 16.18
CA LEU A 115 9.37 38.98 16.67
C LEU A 115 9.35 39.13 18.19
N GLY A 116 10.03 38.25 18.91
CA GLY A 116 10.05 38.27 20.38
C GLY A 116 8.73 37.94 21.04
N ARG A 117 7.82 37.29 20.33
CA ARG A 117 6.50 36.91 20.83
C ARG A 117 6.01 35.64 20.15
N LYS A 118 4.95 35.06 20.69
CA LYS A 118 4.28 33.89 20.06
C LYS A 118 3.68 34.30 18.72
N ILE A 119 3.69 33.33 17.79
CA ILE A 119 3.20 33.52 16.43
C ILE A 119 1.79 32.95 16.33
N SER A 120 0.90 33.72 15.68
CA SER A 120 -0.47 33.24 15.40
C SER A 120 -0.48 32.31 14.19
N ILE A 121 -1.57 31.53 14.07
CA ILE A 121 -1.79 30.64 12.92
C ILE A 121 -1.89 31.48 11.63
N ASP A 122 -2.55 32.63 11.68
CA ASP A 122 -2.66 33.57 10.55
C ASP A 122 -1.28 33.97 10.01
N GLU A 123 -0.36 34.34 10.91
CA GLU A 123 0.98 34.78 10.55
C GLU A 123 1.79 33.61 9.93
N LEU A 124 1.64 32.40 10.50
CA LEU A 124 2.29 31.21 9.94
C LEU A 124 1.74 30.89 8.55
N ALA A 125 0.43 30.96 8.36
CA ALA A 125 -0.21 30.68 7.07
C ALA A 125 0.34 31.60 5.98
N ILE A 126 0.47 32.89 6.28
CA ILE A 126 1.00 33.88 5.35
C ILE A 126 2.47 33.60 5.04
N HIS A 127 3.25 33.34 6.08
CA HIS A 127 4.72 33.09 5.94
C HIS A 127 5.02 31.83 5.12
N LEU A 128 4.28 30.75 5.35
CA LEU A 128 4.50 29.44 4.72
C LEU A 128 3.73 29.24 3.42
N GLY A 129 2.73 30.12 3.15
CA GLY A 129 1.85 29.93 2.00
C GLY A 129 0.95 28.72 2.15
N MET A 130 0.59 28.36 3.37
CA MET A 130 -0.26 27.20 3.68
C MET A 130 -1.64 27.65 4.14
N GLU A 131 -2.63 26.76 3.96
CA GLU A 131 -3.97 26.99 4.49
C GLU A 131 -3.95 26.87 6.03
N MET A 132 -4.71 27.74 6.70
CA MET A 132 -4.82 27.73 8.16
C MET A 132 -5.29 26.39 8.70
N GLU A 133 -6.25 25.78 8.03
CA GLU A 133 -6.80 24.47 8.40
C GLU A 133 -5.72 23.38 8.37
N GLU A 134 -4.87 23.38 7.36
CA GLU A 134 -3.75 22.44 7.24
C GLU A 134 -2.78 22.60 8.42
N ILE A 135 -2.45 23.84 8.78
CA ILE A 135 -1.55 24.13 9.91
C ILE A 135 -2.18 23.63 11.23
N GLU A 136 -3.45 23.90 11.46
CA GLU A 136 -4.18 23.45 12.63
C GLU A 136 -4.16 21.92 12.76
N ASP A 137 -4.39 21.23 11.64
CA ASP A 137 -4.40 19.77 11.61
C ASP A 137 -3.03 19.20 11.98
N ILE A 138 -1.94 19.77 11.43
CA ILE A 138 -0.58 19.35 11.75
C ILE A 138 -0.27 19.59 13.23
N LEU A 139 -0.62 20.73 13.78
CA LEU A 139 -0.39 21.06 15.18
C LEU A 139 -1.13 20.13 16.13
N LYS A 140 -2.35 19.73 15.78
CA LYS A 140 -3.10 18.73 16.55
C LYS A 140 -2.40 17.38 16.60
N LEU A 141 -1.83 16.96 15.48
CA LEU A 141 -1.11 15.67 15.39
C LEU A 141 0.18 15.66 16.21
N THR A 142 0.86 16.81 16.30
CA THR A 142 2.13 16.91 17.04
C THR A 142 1.94 17.25 18.51
N GLY A 143 0.73 17.61 18.93
CA GLY A 143 0.44 18.06 20.27
C GLY A 143 0.94 19.46 20.59
N ASP A 144 1.43 20.19 19.59
CA ASP A 144 1.87 21.57 19.75
C ASP A 144 0.66 22.51 19.77
N GLU A 145 0.69 23.48 20.68
CA GLU A 145 -0.34 24.51 20.74
C GLU A 145 0.18 25.81 20.13
N ALA A 146 -0.48 26.27 19.08
CA ALA A 146 -0.30 27.62 18.59
C ALA A 146 -1.42 28.50 19.15
N GLU A 147 -1.16 29.79 19.34
CA GLU A 147 -2.20 30.72 19.76
C GLU A 147 -3.28 30.86 18.68
N GLU A 148 -4.52 30.60 19.09
CA GLU A 148 -5.68 30.86 18.26
C GLU A 148 -6.03 32.36 18.34
N GLU A 149 -5.83 33.08 17.27
CA GLU A 149 -6.37 34.42 17.08
C GLU A 149 -6.67 34.70 15.64
#